data_dd7ebd81710adc8d48adecfea0ca5c81
#
_entry.id   dd7ebd81710adc8d48adecfea0ca5c81
#
_cell.length_a   1.000
_cell.length_b   1.000
_cell.length_c   1.000
_cell.angle_alpha   90.00
_cell.angle_beta   90.00
_cell.angle_gamma   90.00
#
_symmetry.space_group_name_H-M   'P 1'
#
loop_
_entity.id
_entity.type
_entity.pdbx_description
1 polymer ?
#
loop_
_entity_poly.entity_id
_entity_poly.type
_entity_poly.pdbx_seq_one_letter_code
_entity_poly.pdbx_strand_id
1 'polypeptide(L)'
;MPPYVYWMLFAGWLLWMIPFFLIRRGSPTPSTIDRRARWGIGVQIVAFSLVWQGKFWLREPVLWRVVLGGILLGLAALLTWTSARTLGRQWRVDAGLNEDHRLVTTGAYRLIRHPIYASMLCILLGTGTLLTPWFLFLPAIVLFFIGIEIRVRVEDGLLASRFGDQFDAYRRQVAAYIPYVR
;
A
#
# COMPACT_ATOMS: atom_id res chain seq x y z
N MET A 1 -18.76 19.81 4.22
CA MET A 1 -17.38 19.71 3.73
C MET A 1 -17.28 20.42 2.38
N PRO A 2 -16.25 21.27 2.14
CA PRO A 2 -16.12 22.02 0.89
C PRO A 2 -15.93 21.11 -0.33
N PRO A 3 -16.45 21.47 -1.52
CA PRO A 3 -16.36 20.64 -2.73
C PRO A 3 -14.94 20.28 -3.16
N TYR A 4 -13.96 21.17 -2.96
CA TYR A 4 -12.58 20.90 -3.35
C TYR A 4 -11.93 19.75 -2.61
N VAL A 5 -12.37 19.44 -1.37
CA VAL A 5 -11.86 18.29 -0.62
C VAL A 5 -12.34 16.97 -1.22
N TYR A 6 -13.60 16.93 -1.69
CA TYR A 6 -14.11 15.76 -2.42
C TYR A 6 -13.35 15.53 -3.72
N TRP A 7 -13.07 16.60 -4.48
CA TRP A 7 -12.28 16.50 -5.70
C TRP A 7 -10.84 16.06 -5.44
N MET A 8 -10.23 16.55 -4.36
CA MET A 8 -8.89 16.12 -3.95
C MET A 8 -8.86 14.63 -3.57
N LEU A 9 -9.84 14.15 -2.80
CA LEU A 9 -9.99 12.73 -2.47
C LEU A 9 -10.21 11.89 -3.73
N PHE A 10 -11.15 12.29 -4.57
CA PHE A 10 -11.43 11.60 -5.82
C PHE A 10 -10.20 11.50 -6.72
N ALA A 11 -9.52 12.62 -6.94
CA ALA A 11 -8.30 12.67 -7.75
C ALA A 11 -7.18 11.82 -7.13
N GLY A 12 -6.97 11.89 -5.81
CA GLY A 12 -5.97 11.10 -5.10
C GLY A 12 -6.21 9.59 -5.23
N TRP A 13 -7.44 9.13 -5.00
CA TRP A 13 -7.80 7.74 -5.18
C TRP A 13 -7.71 7.28 -6.63
N LEU A 14 -8.17 8.10 -7.57
CA LEU A 14 -8.09 7.80 -8.99
C LEU A 14 -6.64 7.65 -9.44
N LEU A 15 -5.78 8.63 -9.13
CA LEU A 15 -4.35 8.60 -9.48
C LEU A 15 -3.62 7.43 -8.84
N TRP A 16 -4.01 7.03 -7.62
CA TRP A 16 -3.47 5.87 -6.94
C TRP A 16 -3.92 4.56 -7.60
N MET A 17 -5.17 4.48 -8.09
CA MET A 17 -5.74 3.26 -8.69
C MET A 17 -5.30 3.05 -10.15
N ILE A 18 -5.11 4.10 -10.93
CA ILE A 18 -4.81 4.02 -12.37
C ILE A 18 -3.65 3.06 -12.71
N PRO A 19 -2.49 3.07 -12.01
CA PRO A 19 -1.38 2.19 -12.33
C PRO A 19 -1.74 0.71 -12.31
N PHE A 20 -2.63 0.30 -11.41
CA PHE A 20 -3.08 -1.08 -11.30
C PHE A 20 -3.88 -1.59 -12.51
N PHE A 21 -4.46 -0.70 -13.28
CA PHE A 21 -5.18 -1.03 -14.52
C PHE A 21 -4.31 -0.89 -15.76
N LEU A 22 -3.41 0.10 -15.79
CA LEU A 22 -2.59 0.40 -16.97
C LEU A 22 -1.39 -0.55 -17.10
N ILE A 23 -0.84 -1.05 -15.98
CA ILE A 23 0.34 -1.86 -16.02
C ILE A 23 -0.02 -3.30 -16.35
N ARG A 24 0.63 -3.81 -17.38
CA ARG A 24 0.42 -5.17 -17.88
C ARG A 24 0.86 -6.20 -16.84
N ARG A 25 -0.10 -6.97 -16.35
CA ARG A 25 0.16 -8.08 -15.42
C ARG A 25 0.88 -9.21 -16.15
N GLY A 26 1.70 -9.98 -15.42
CA GLY A 26 2.31 -11.21 -15.90
C GLY A 26 1.28 -12.32 -16.12
N SER A 27 1.76 -13.56 -16.24
CA SER A 27 0.90 -14.74 -16.36
C SER A 27 -0.21 -14.76 -15.31
N PRO A 28 -1.46 -15.06 -15.67
CA PRO A 28 -2.56 -15.17 -14.70
C PRO A 28 -2.36 -16.33 -13.72
N THR A 29 -1.61 -17.36 -14.08
CA THR A 29 -1.33 -18.53 -13.22
C THR A 29 0.04 -18.39 -12.58
N PRO A 30 0.13 -18.12 -11.27
CA PRO A 30 1.40 -18.18 -10.54
C PRO A 30 1.84 -19.62 -10.35
N SER A 31 3.15 -19.86 -10.30
CA SER A 31 3.72 -21.16 -9.95
C SER A 31 3.48 -21.51 -8.47
N THR A 32 3.40 -20.50 -7.63
CA THR A 32 3.19 -20.64 -6.18
C THR A 32 2.29 -19.53 -5.65
N ILE A 33 1.27 -19.89 -4.85
CA ILE A 33 0.38 -18.95 -4.16
C ILE A 33 0.32 -19.31 -2.69
N ASP A 34 0.53 -18.36 -1.79
CA ASP A 34 0.22 -18.50 -0.38
C ASP A 34 -1.09 -17.77 -0.05
N ARG A 35 -2.14 -18.53 0.24
CA ARG A 35 -3.47 -17.99 0.53
C ARG A 35 -3.56 -17.30 1.88
N ARG A 36 -2.60 -17.48 2.77
CA ARG A 36 -2.57 -16.82 4.10
C ARG A 36 -2.55 -15.29 3.98
N ALA A 37 -1.93 -14.75 2.92
CA ALA A 37 -1.96 -13.30 2.64
C ALA A 37 -3.37 -12.72 2.50
N ARG A 38 -4.39 -13.52 2.16
CA ARG A 38 -5.79 -13.08 2.02
C ARG A 38 -6.40 -12.61 3.33
N TRP A 39 -5.96 -13.17 4.45
CA TRP A 39 -6.37 -12.68 5.77
C TRP A 39 -5.90 -11.24 6.00
N GLY A 40 -4.69 -10.91 5.58
CA GLY A 40 -4.20 -9.53 5.60
C GLY A 40 -5.05 -8.57 4.77
N ILE A 41 -5.51 -9.01 3.57
CA ILE A 41 -6.42 -8.22 2.74
C ILE A 41 -7.75 -7.99 3.48
N GLY A 42 -8.32 -9.02 4.09
CA GLY A 42 -9.57 -8.89 4.85
C GLY A 42 -9.47 -7.86 5.98
N VAL A 43 -8.37 -7.93 6.76
CA VAL A 43 -8.11 -6.95 7.84
C VAL A 43 -7.92 -5.54 7.29
N GLN A 44 -7.22 -5.38 6.16
CA GLN A 44 -7.05 -4.07 5.50
C GLN A 44 -8.38 -3.51 4.99
N ILE A 45 -9.28 -4.34 4.45
CA ILE A 45 -10.63 -3.91 4.04
C ILE A 45 -11.39 -3.33 5.23
N VAL A 46 -11.34 -3.99 6.40
CA VAL A 46 -11.96 -3.46 7.62
C VAL A 46 -11.33 -2.12 8.01
N ALA A 47 -10.00 -2.00 7.97
CA ALA A 47 -9.31 -0.75 8.27
C ALA A 47 -9.74 0.40 7.34
N PHE A 48 -9.79 0.15 6.03
CA PHE A 48 -10.29 1.14 5.07
C PHE A 48 -11.77 1.46 5.28
N SER A 49 -12.61 0.46 5.61
CA SER A 49 -14.02 0.70 5.92
C SER A 49 -14.20 1.63 7.10
N LEU A 50 -13.41 1.50 8.17
CA LEU A 50 -13.45 2.38 9.34
C LEU A 50 -13.11 3.83 8.99
N VAL A 51 -12.20 4.05 8.05
CA VAL A 51 -11.80 5.41 7.63
C VAL A 51 -12.95 6.17 6.98
N TRP A 52 -13.88 5.47 6.33
CA TRP A 52 -15.05 6.05 5.68
C TRP A 52 -16.25 6.18 6.62
N GLN A 53 -16.14 5.74 7.89
CA GLN A 53 -17.20 5.89 8.86
C GLN A 53 -17.17 7.31 9.48
N GLY A 54 -18.33 7.81 9.79
CA GLY A 54 -18.49 9.10 10.45
C GLY A 54 -19.19 10.12 9.56
N LYS A 55 -19.65 11.19 10.21
CA LYS A 55 -20.39 12.27 9.57
C LYS A 55 -19.41 13.34 9.03
N PHE A 56 -18.47 12.94 8.15
CA PHE A 56 -17.44 13.83 7.63
C PHE A 56 -18.01 15.00 6.82
N TRP A 57 -19.16 14.83 6.18
CA TRP A 57 -19.85 15.88 5.41
C TRP A 57 -20.30 17.08 6.27
N LEU A 58 -20.41 16.90 7.58
CA LEU A 58 -20.77 17.97 8.53
C LEU A 58 -19.53 18.74 9.05
N ARG A 59 -18.32 18.35 8.67
CA ARG A 59 -17.09 18.96 9.17
C ARG A 59 -16.50 19.94 8.15
N GLU A 60 -16.03 21.04 8.65
CA GLU A 60 -15.13 21.92 7.93
C GLU A 60 -13.68 21.48 8.23
N PRO A 61 -12.90 21.07 7.21
CA PRO A 61 -11.54 20.66 7.44
C PRO A 61 -10.66 21.85 7.80
N VAL A 62 -9.85 21.70 8.83
CA VAL A 62 -8.83 22.66 9.19
C VAL A 62 -7.72 22.61 8.13
N LEU A 63 -7.13 23.76 7.79
CA LEU A 63 -6.15 23.87 6.69
C LEU A 63 -5.01 22.84 6.76
N TRP A 64 -4.44 22.60 7.95
CA TRP A 64 -3.36 21.63 8.09
C TRP A 64 -3.78 20.20 7.69
N ARG A 65 -5.04 19.80 7.93
CA ARG A 65 -5.57 18.50 7.51
C ARG A 65 -5.67 18.40 5.99
N VAL A 66 -6.08 19.47 5.35
CA VAL A 66 -6.17 19.53 3.88
C VAL A 66 -4.78 19.42 3.26
N VAL A 67 -3.82 20.19 3.78
CA VAL A 67 -2.43 20.16 3.30
C VAL A 67 -1.80 18.79 3.52
N LEU A 68 -1.87 18.26 4.75
CA LEU A 68 -1.31 16.94 5.06
C LEU A 68 -1.99 15.81 4.28
N GLY A 69 -3.32 15.84 4.20
CA GLY A 69 -4.09 14.86 3.42
C GLY A 69 -3.71 14.90 1.94
N GLY A 70 -3.59 16.08 1.36
CA GLY A 70 -3.17 16.26 -0.03
C GLY A 70 -1.75 15.75 -0.29
N ILE A 71 -0.79 16.05 0.59
CA ILE A 71 0.59 15.52 0.51
C ILE A 71 0.59 13.99 0.55
N LEU A 72 -0.15 13.39 1.50
CA LEU A 72 -0.22 11.93 1.65
C LEU A 72 -0.87 11.25 0.44
N LEU A 73 -1.95 11.82 -0.11
CA LEU A 73 -2.59 11.32 -1.32
C LEU A 73 -1.66 11.41 -2.53
N GLY A 74 -0.93 12.52 -2.68
CA GLY A 74 0.07 12.69 -3.73
C GLY A 74 1.23 11.71 -3.61
N LEU A 75 1.74 11.50 -2.38
CA LEU A 75 2.79 10.53 -2.10
C LEU A 75 2.32 9.09 -2.37
N ALA A 76 1.08 8.75 -2.02
CA ALA A 76 0.48 7.45 -2.32
C ALA A 76 0.47 7.20 -3.84
N ALA A 77 0.01 8.15 -4.63
CA ALA A 77 0.01 8.05 -6.08
C ALA A 77 1.44 7.88 -6.63
N LEU A 78 2.39 8.72 -6.20
CA LEU A 78 3.79 8.66 -6.63
C LEU A 78 4.43 7.29 -6.34
N LEU A 79 4.26 6.79 -5.10
CA LEU A 79 4.78 5.48 -4.71
C LEU A 79 4.17 4.36 -5.54
N THR A 80 2.86 4.39 -5.81
CA THR A 80 2.22 3.36 -6.62
C THR A 80 2.72 3.40 -8.07
N TRP A 81 2.80 4.58 -8.68
CA TRP A 81 3.27 4.73 -10.07
C TRP A 81 4.70 4.25 -10.24
N THR A 82 5.60 4.66 -9.34
CA THR A 82 7.01 4.25 -9.40
C THR A 82 7.17 2.75 -9.16
N SER A 83 6.47 2.21 -8.16
CA SER A 83 6.53 0.79 -7.79
C SER A 83 5.98 -0.11 -8.89
N ALA A 84 4.80 0.22 -9.40
CA ALA A 84 4.11 -0.58 -10.40
C ALA A 84 4.87 -0.57 -11.75
N ARG A 85 5.50 0.57 -12.14
CA ARG A 85 6.38 0.63 -13.30
C ARG A 85 7.63 -0.22 -13.12
N THR A 86 8.24 -0.21 -11.93
CA THR A 86 9.44 -0.99 -11.64
C THR A 86 9.16 -2.49 -11.61
N LEU A 87 8.03 -2.93 -11.03
CA LEU A 87 7.61 -4.34 -11.06
C LEU A 87 7.20 -4.81 -12.46
N GLY A 88 6.54 -3.95 -13.23
CA GLY A 88 6.04 -4.30 -14.54
C GLY A 88 5.18 -5.56 -14.51
N ARG A 89 5.56 -6.58 -15.30
CA ARG A 89 4.84 -7.87 -15.41
C ARG A 89 4.88 -8.73 -14.13
N GLN A 90 5.74 -8.40 -13.17
CA GLN A 90 5.86 -9.15 -11.92
C GLN A 90 4.84 -8.71 -10.86
N TRP A 91 4.15 -7.59 -11.10
CA TRP A 91 3.14 -7.10 -10.19
C TRP A 91 1.92 -8.03 -10.09
N ARG A 92 1.51 -8.35 -8.85
CA ARG A 92 0.35 -9.19 -8.52
C ARG A 92 -0.41 -8.64 -7.32
N VAL A 93 -1.69 -8.96 -7.25
CA VAL A 93 -2.54 -8.68 -6.07
C VAL A 93 -2.36 -9.77 -5.01
N ASP A 94 -2.29 -11.02 -5.45
CA ASP A 94 -2.07 -12.18 -4.57
C ASP A 94 -0.58 -12.33 -4.23
N ALA A 95 -0.29 -12.80 -3.03
CA ALA A 95 1.05 -13.24 -2.67
C ALA A 95 1.39 -14.52 -3.45
N GLY A 96 2.17 -14.37 -4.50
CA GLY A 96 2.55 -15.46 -5.40
C GLY A 96 3.72 -15.10 -6.28
N LEU A 97 4.44 -16.12 -6.73
CA LEU A 97 5.59 -15.99 -7.62
C LEU A 97 5.25 -16.56 -8.99
N ASN A 98 5.72 -15.90 -10.04
CA ASN A 98 5.71 -16.43 -11.41
C ASN A 98 6.93 -17.35 -11.60
N GLU A 99 6.92 -18.19 -12.64
CA GLU A 99 8.07 -19.05 -12.96
C GLU A 99 9.34 -18.22 -13.29
N ASP A 100 9.17 -17.13 -14.02
CA ASP A 100 10.21 -16.17 -14.42
C ASP A 100 10.40 -15.03 -13.41
N HIS A 101 9.96 -15.22 -12.13
CA HIS A 101 10.02 -14.15 -11.13
C HIS A 101 11.46 -13.76 -10.82
N ARG A 102 11.74 -12.44 -10.85
CA ARG A 102 13.05 -11.85 -10.53
C ARG A 102 12.93 -11.00 -9.27
N LEU A 103 13.99 -11.02 -8.46
CA LEU A 103 14.05 -10.14 -7.29
C LEU A 103 14.28 -8.70 -7.75
N VAL A 104 13.27 -7.85 -7.55
CA VAL A 104 13.33 -6.42 -7.90
C VAL A 104 13.87 -5.63 -6.72
N THR A 105 15.02 -4.98 -6.90
CA THR A 105 15.74 -4.20 -5.89
C THR A 105 16.03 -2.77 -6.33
N THR A 106 15.46 -2.33 -7.47
CA THR A 106 15.70 -1.02 -8.09
C THR A 106 14.52 -0.07 -7.91
N GLY A 107 14.69 1.19 -8.27
CA GLY A 107 13.64 2.20 -8.15
C GLY A 107 13.18 2.38 -6.70
N ALA A 108 11.85 2.39 -6.46
CA ALA A 108 11.28 2.49 -5.12
C ALA A 108 11.69 1.32 -4.20
N TYR A 109 11.97 0.15 -4.77
CA TYR A 109 12.42 -1.05 -4.05
C TYR A 109 13.85 -0.95 -3.50
N ARG A 110 14.61 0.05 -3.91
CA ARG A 110 15.91 0.37 -3.30
C ARG A 110 15.75 1.02 -1.93
N LEU A 111 14.64 1.72 -1.68
CA LEU A 111 14.37 2.45 -0.44
C LEU A 111 13.57 1.60 0.57
N ILE A 112 12.58 0.88 0.09
CA ILE A 112 11.72 0.00 0.89
C ILE A 112 11.31 -1.23 0.07
N ARG A 113 11.20 -2.40 0.71
CA ARG A 113 10.91 -3.67 0.02
C ARG A 113 9.47 -3.78 -0.48
N HIS A 114 8.52 -3.12 0.21
CA HIS A 114 7.09 -3.17 -0.11
C HIS A 114 6.51 -1.76 -0.33
N PRO A 115 6.97 -1.02 -1.35
CA PRO A 115 6.54 0.37 -1.56
C PRO A 115 5.05 0.50 -1.92
N ILE A 116 4.43 -0.55 -2.47
CA ILE A 116 2.98 -0.58 -2.69
C ILE A 116 2.23 -0.55 -1.35
N TYR A 117 2.70 -1.27 -0.31
CA TYR A 117 2.09 -1.20 1.02
C TYR A 117 2.32 0.14 1.70
N ALA A 118 3.46 0.76 1.49
CA ALA A 118 3.68 2.14 1.92
C ALA A 118 2.71 3.11 1.23
N SER A 119 2.42 2.92 -0.05
CA SER A 119 1.42 3.72 -0.77
C SER A 119 0.01 3.52 -0.22
N MET A 120 -0.35 2.27 0.14
CA MET A 120 -1.62 1.96 0.79
C MET A 120 -1.73 2.61 2.17
N LEU A 121 -0.63 2.67 2.92
CA LEU A 121 -0.57 3.41 4.19
C LEU A 121 -0.80 4.91 3.95
N CYS A 122 -0.14 5.50 2.97
CA CYS A 122 -0.31 6.91 2.64
C CYS A 122 -1.74 7.25 2.22
N ILE A 123 -2.41 6.41 1.41
CA ILE A 123 -3.80 6.65 1.02
C ILE A 123 -4.75 6.51 2.21
N LEU A 124 -4.53 5.55 3.11
CA LEU A 124 -5.30 5.40 4.34
C LEU A 124 -5.12 6.61 5.25
N LEU A 125 -3.88 7.04 5.51
CA LEU A 125 -3.57 8.18 6.36
C LEU A 125 -4.11 9.48 5.76
N GLY A 126 -3.95 9.70 4.45
CA GLY A 126 -4.45 10.88 3.75
C GLY A 126 -5.97 10.97 3.84
N THR A 127 -6.68 9.87 3.55
CA THR A 127 -8.14 9.82 3.65
C THR A 127 -8.60 10.00 5.10
N GLY A 128 -7.97 9.30 6.05
CA GLY A 128 -8.34 9.36 7.46
C GLY A 128 -8.12 10.74 8.09
N THR A 129 -7.04 11.42 7.73
CA THR A 129 -6.77 12.79 8.17
C THR A 129 -7.88 13.75 7.74
N LEU A 130 -8.45 13.55 6.56
CA LEU A 130 -9.52 14.41 6.02
C LEU A 130 -10.89 14.07 6.59
N LEU A 131 -11.23 12.77 6.69
CA LEU A 131 -12.59 12.32 6.91
C LEU A 131 -12.87 11.82 8.32
N THR A 132 -11.87 11.21 9.00
CA THR A 132 -12.14 10.30 10.10
C THR A 132 -11.96 10.97 11.46
N PRO A 133 -12.86 10.75 12.43
CA PRO A 133 -12.61 11.11 13.80
C PRO A 133 -11.53 10.23 14.42
N TRP A 134 -10.75 10.77 15.37
CA TRP A 134 -9.58 10.12 15.93
C TRP A 134 -9.87 8.73 16.54
N PHE A 135 -11.03 8.54 17.16
CA PHE A 135 -11.42 7.27 17.80
C PHE A 135 -11.73 6.14 16.80
N LEU A 136 -11.98 6.44 15.53
CA LEU A 136 -12.06 5.45 14.44
C LEU A 136 -10.75 5.38 13.67
N PHE A 137 -10.01 6.49 13.59
CA PHE A 137 -8.78 6.57 12.81
C PHE A 137 -7.64 5.75 13.44
N LEU A 138 -7.48 5.83 14.78
CA LEU A 138 -6.46 5.05 15.46
C LEU A 138 -6.68 3.52 15.32
N PRO A 139 -7.87 2.96 15.58
CA PRO A 139 -8.15 1.55 15.30
C PRO A 139 -7.93 1.17 13.83
N ALA A 140 -8.30 2.05 12.88
CA ALA A 140 -8.04 1.79 11.46
C ALA A 140 -6.55 1.66 11.15
N ILE A 141 -5.71 2.53 11.72
CA ILE A 141 -4.25 2.45 11.57
C ILE A 141 -3.71 1.14 12.16
N VAL A 142 -4.13 0.76 13.36
CA VAL A 142 -3.69 -0.48 14.02
C VAL A 142 -4.07 -1.70 13.17
N LEU A 143 -5.33 -1.79 12.75
CA LEU A 143 -5.80 -2.89 11.88
C LEU A 143 -5.04 -2.92 10.55
N PHE A 144 -4.78 -1.76 9.98
CA PHE A 144 -4.02 -1.68 8.74
C PHE A 144 -2.60 -2.24 8.90
N PHE A 145 -1.90 -1.91 9.99
CA PHE A 145 -0.58 -2.48 10.29
C PHE A 145 -0.63 -3.98 10.53
N ILE A 146 -1.65 -4.50 11.22
CA ILE A 146 -1.84 -5.95 11.38
C ILE A 146 -1.99 -6.61 10.01
N GLY A 147 -2.83 -6.04 9.15
CA GLY A 147 -3.06 -6.57 7.79
C GLY A 147 -1.81 -6.53 6.91
N ILE A 148 -1.04 -5.43 6.96
CA ILE A 148 0.26 -5.34 6.25
C ILE A 148 1.24 -6.39 6.76
N GLU A 149 1.37 -6.52 8.07
CA GLU A 149 2.34 -7.42 8.68
C GLU A 149 2.10 -8.88 8.27
N ILE A 150 0.82 -9.30 8.24
CA ILE A 150 0.46 -10.64 7.73
C ILE A 150 0.93 -10.81 6.28
N ARG A 151 0.69 -9.83 5.42
CA ARG A 151 1.06 -9.89 4.01
C ARG A 151 2.56 -9.86 3.80
N VAL A 152 3.26 -8.95 4.46
CA VAL A 152 4.73 -8.81 4.38
C VAL A 152 5.43 -10.10 4.80
N ARG A 153 4.99 -10.74 5.90
CA ARG A 153 5.59 -12.02 6.34
C ARG A 153 5.40 -13.13 5.32
N VAL A 154 4.23 -13.20 4.71
CA VAL A 154 3.94 -14.22 3.70
C VAL A 154 4.77 -13.96 2.43
N GLU A 155 4.82 -12.71 1.95
CA GLU A 155 5.57 -12.36 0.75
C GLU A 155 7.08 -12.48 0.96
N ASP A 156 7.60 -12.00 2.09
CA ASP A 156 9.03 -12.17 2.45
C ASP A 156 9.38 -13.67 2.55
N GLY A 157 8.50 -14.51 3.08
CA GLY A 157 8.68 -15.96 3.13
C GLY A 157 8.76 -16.61 1.74
N LEU A 158 7.88 -16.20 0.82
CA LEU A 158 7.93 -16.66 -0.57
C LEU A 158 9.19 -16.20 -1.29
N LEU A 159 9.60 -14.95 -1.10
CA LEU A 159 10.83 -14.41 -1.69
C LEU A 159 12.08 -15.11 -1.11
N ALA A 160 12.12 -15.35 0.20
CA ALA A 160 13.21 -16.07 0.84
C ALA A 160 13.31 -17.52 0.33
N SER A 161 12.20 -18.22 0.18
CA SER A 161 12.20 -19.60 -0.36
C SER A 161 12.67 -19.68 -1.81
N ARG A 162 12.48 -18.62 -2.61
CA ARG A 162 12.86 -18.58 -4.03
C ARG A 162 14.28 -18.07 -4.26
N PHE A 163 14.72 -17.06 -3.50
CA PHE A 163 15.97 -16.33 -3.74
C PHE A 163 17.03 -16.55 -2.66
N GLY A 164 16.70 -17.23 -1.55
CA GLY A 164 17.64 -17.59 -0.50
C GLY A 164 18.52 -16.42 -0.04
N ASP A 165 19.85 -16.63 -0.05
CA ASP A 165 20.83 -15.65 0.42
C ASP A 165 20.75 -14.28 -0.27
N GLN A 166 20.34 -14.24 -1.54
CA GLN A 166 20.16 -12.99 -2.27
C GLN A 166 19.05 -12.12 -1.64
N PHE A 167 17.92 -12.73 -1.27
CA PHE A 167 16.85 -12.02 -0.60
C PHE A 167 17.24 -11.65 0.82
N ASP A 168 17.95 -12.51 1.55
CA ASP A 168 18.41 -12.24 2.91
C ASP A 168 19.40 -11.08 2.96
N ALA A 169 20.31 -10.98 1.98
CA ALA A 169 21.20 -9.82 1.84
C ALA A 169 20.42 -8.53 1.60
N TYR A 170 19.42 -8.57 0.70
CA TYR A 170 18.55 -7.43 0.41
C TYR A 170 17.73 -7.01 1.64
N ARG A 171 17.12 -7.97 2.36
CA ARG A 171 16.32 -7.73 3.56
C ARG A 171 17.10 -7.08 4.71
N ARG A 172 18.39 -7.39 4.84
CA ARG A 172 19.27 -6.76 5.85
C ARG A 172 19.55 -5.29 5.57
N GLN A 173 19.51 -4.87 4.30
CA GLN A 173 19.87 -3.52 3.88
C GLN A 173 18.66 -2.59 3.70
N VAL A 174 17.49 -3.14 3.36
CA VAL A 174 16.33 -2.37 2.96
C VAL A 174 15.15 -2.68 3.88
N ALA A 175 14.55 -1.62 4.45
CA ALA A 175 13.38 -1.70 5.32
C ALA A 175 12.15 -2.25 4.58
N ALA A 176 11.16 -2.82 5.30
CA ALA A 176 10.00 -3.42 4.66
C ALA A 176 9.09 -2.37 3.98
N TYR A 177 8.48 -1.47 4.74
CA TYR A 177 7.51 -0.49 4.21
C TYR A 177 7.59 0.89 4.86
N ILE A 178 8.35 1.04 5.97
CA ILE A 178 8.66 2.34 6.57
C ILE A 178 10.18 2.51 6.52
N PRO A 179 10.70 3.50 5.78
CA PRO A 179 12.14 3.73 5.69
C PRO A 179 12.77 3.85 7.08
N TYR A 180 13.91 3.22 7.28
CA TYR A 180 14.72 3.23 8.51
C TYR A 180 14.07 2.61 9.76
N VAL A 181 12.83 2.16 9.71
CA VAL A 181 12.14 1.56 10.87
C VAL A 181 12.02 0.04 10.73
N ARG A 182 11.64 -0.42 9.54
CA ARG A 182 11.44 -1.83 9.25
C ARG A 182 11.42 -2.11 7.76
#